data_c9bdc41e96916935e3989d6accdf9649
#
_entry.id   c9bdc41e96916935e3989d6accdf9649
#
_cell.length_a   1.000
_cell.length_b   1.000
_cell.length_c   1.000
_cell.angle_alpha   90.00
_cell.angle_beta   90.00
_cell.angle_gamma   90.00
#
_symmetry.space_group_name_H-M   'P 1'
#
loop_
_entity.id
_entity.type
_entity.pdbx_description
1 polymer ?
#
loop_
_entity_poly.entity_id
_entity_poly.type
_entity_poly.pdbx_seq_one_letter_code
_entity_poly.pdbx_strand_id
1 'polypeptide(L)'
;IRDRERPNVRFYIENIFDDFIEFHGDRNFRDDKAVIGGIASIDKISVTVIGVNKGKNVKENVDTNFGMVHPEGYRKALRLMKQAEKFNRPIICFVDTPGAYCGVGAEERGQGQAIAQNLMEMSRLKTPIISIITGEGGSGGALGLSVSDKVYMLKNSIYSILSPEGFATILWKDSSRTKEAAEVMKITALDLLSLGTVSYTHLTLPTIRL
;
A
#
# COMPACT_ATOMS: atom_id res chain seq x y z
N ILE A 1 -8.73 12.21 -0.69
CA ILE A 1 -7.64 11.25 -0.51
C ILE A 1 -6.35 11.90 0.02
N ARG A 2 -6.04 13.13 -0.36
CA ARG A 2 -4.81 13.85 0.03
C ARG A 2 -5.02 14.77 1.25
N ASP A 3 -5.98 14.47 2.09
CA ASP A 3 -6.24 15.20 3.32
C ASP A 3 -5.13 14.93 4.35
N ARG A 4 -4.63 15.98 5.00
CA ARG A 4 -3.56 15.88 5.99
C ARG A 4 -3.99 15.19 7.28
N GLU A 5 -5.27 15.26 7.61
CA GLU A 5 -5.86 14.61 8.78
C GLU A 5 -6.20 13.12 8.54
N ARG A 6 -5.97 12.61 7.32
CA ARG A 6 -6.18 11.18 7.05
C ARG A 6 -5.24 10.33 7.91
N PRO A 7 -5.76 9.31 8.61
CA PRO A 7 -4.93 8.40 9.36
C PRO A 7 -3.90 7.71 8.47
N ASN A 8 -2.65 7.67 8.90
CA ASN A 8 -1.59 6.91 8.26
C ASN A 8 -1.52 5.48 8.78
N VAL A 9 -0.63 4.66 8.25
CA VAL A 9 -0.51 3.25 8.65
C VAL A 9 -0.20 3.04 10.13
N ARG A 10 0.57 3.94 10.76
CA ARG A 10 0.86 3.83 12.21
C ARG A 10 -0.40 3.91 13.05
N PHE A 11 -1.32 4.81 12.67
CA PHE A 11 -2.61 4.91 13.34
C PHE A 11 -3.39 3.58 13.28
N TYR A 12 -3.43 2.92 12.12
CA TYR A 12 -4.11 1.63 12.00
C TYR A 12 -3.41 0.54 12.81
N ILE A 13 -2.08 0.50 12.80
CA ILE A 13 -1.31 -0.46 13.58
C ILE A 13 -1.57 -0.29 15.06
N GLU A 14 -1.50 0.93 15.58
CA GLU A 14 -1.66 1.25 17.01
C GLU A 14 -3.10 1.03 17.55
N ASN A 15 -4.10 1.09 16.66
CA ASN A 15 -5.51 0.99 17.09
C ASN A 15 -6.20 -0.34 16.75
N ILE A 16 -5.59 -1.17 15.93
CA ILE A 16 -6.17 -2.45 15.48
C ILE A 16 -5.43 -3.64 16.10
N PHE A 17 -4.13 -3.51 16.31
CA PHE A 17 -3.28 -4.63 16.69
C PHE A 17 -2.66 -4.43 18.06
N ASP A 18 -2.38 -5.56 18.71
CA ASP A 18 -1.61 -5.64 19.93
C ASP A 18 -0.16 -6.08 19.62
N ASP A 19 0.78 -5.72 20.51
CA ASP A 19 2.17 -6.23 20.54
C ASP A 19 2.93 -6.09 19.22
N PHE A 20 2.79 -4.96 18.52
CA PHE A 20 3.48 -4.75 17.24
C PHE A 20 5.00 -4.65 17.43
N ILE A 21 5.73 -5.55 16.79
CA ILE A 21 7.20 -5.58 16.74
C ILE A 21 7.65 -5.28 15.32
N GLU A 22 8.21 -4.08 15.11
CA GLU A 22 8.69 -3.62 13.81
C GLU A 22 10.01 -4.28 13.40
N PHE A 23 10.13 -4.70 12.15
CA PHE A 23 11.35 -5.21 11.55
C PHE A 23 11.88 -4.29 10.45
N HIS A 24 13.18 -4.06 10.44
CA HIS A 24 13.84 -3.14 9.54
C HIS A 24 14.73 -3.83 8.51
N GLY A 25 14.98 -3.15 7.39
CA GLY A 25 15.93 -3.51 6.36
C GLY A 25 15.50 -4.64 5.44
N ASP A 26 16.02 -4.59 4.21
CA ASP A 26 15.74 -5.58 3.18
C ASP A 26 16.71 -6.78 3.19
N ARG A 27 17.73 -6.75 4.05
CA ARG A 27 18.83 -7.73 4.11
C ARG A 27 19.71 -7.77 2.85
N ASN A 28 19.65 -6.72 2.04
CA ASN A 28 20.43 -6.62 0.82
C ASN A 28 21.19 -5.28 0.74
N PHE A 29 20.50 -4.15 0.91
CA PHE A 29 21.09 -2.82 0.76
C PHE A 29 20.86 -1.92 1.99
N ARG A 30 19.59 -1.63 2.32
CA ARG A 30 19.24 -0.74 3.45
C ARG A 30 17.79 -0.92 3.91
N ASP A 31 17.37 -0.09 4.86
CA ASP A 31 15.96 0.06 5.19
C ASP A 31 15.29 1.13 4.31
N ASP A 32 13.98 1.00 4.14
CA ASP A 32 13.11 2.02 3.55
C ASP A 32 12.03 2.41 4.56
N LYS A 33 12.05 3.67 5.00
CA LYS A 33 11.08 4.23 5.96
C LYS A 33 9.68 4.39 5.37
N ALA A 34 9.56 4.34 4.04
CA ALA A 34 8.26 4.34 3.35
C ALA A 34 7.47 3.05 3.54
N VAL A 35 8.10 1.99 4.09
CA VAL A 35 7.42 0.75 4.44
C VAL A 35 7.63 0.44 5.90
N ILE A 36 6.55 0.25 6.64
CA ILE A 36 6.52 -0.32 7.98
C ILE A 36 6.14 -1.79 7.83
N GLY A 37 6.80 -2.66 8.57
CA GLY A 37 6.42 -4.06 8.57
C GLY A 37 6.92 -4.78 9.82
N GLY A 38 6.12 -5.73 10.31
CA GLY A 38 6.42 -6.42 11.54
C GLY A 38 5.44 -7.54 11.86
N ILE A 39 5.53 -8.03 13.06
CA ILE A 39 4.62 -9.01 13.64
C ILE A 39 3.75 -8.32 14.68
N ALA A 40 2.49 -8.66 14.70
CA ALA A 40 1.52 -8.17 15.68
C ALA A 40 0.56 -9.29 16.07
N SER A 41 -0.37 -9.00 16.97
CA SER A 41 -1.49 -9.88 17.25
C SER A 41 -2.82 -9.14 17.06
N ILE A 42 -3.84 -9.88 16.65
CA ILE A 42 -5.24 -9.43 16.62
C ILE A 42 -6.11 -10.58 17.13
N ASP A 43 -6.92 -10.34 18.16
CA ASP A 43 -7.72 -11.39 18.81
C ASP A 43 -6.91 -12.65 19.17
N LYS A 44 -5.68 -12.47 19.65
CA LYS A 44 -4.71 -13.54 19.99
C LYS A 44 -4.17 -14.32 18.79
N ILE A 45 -4.49 -13.91 17.56
CA ILE A 45 -3.93 -14.50 16.34
C ILE A 45 -2.70 -13.69 15.96
N SER A 46 -1.55 -14.38 15.83
CA SER A 46 -0.32 -13.76 15.35
C SER A 46 -0.41 -13.48 13.86
N VAL A 47 -0.17 -12.24 13.44
CA VAL A 47 -0.24 -11.78 12.05
C VAL A 47 1.05 -11.06 11.64
N THR A 48 1.31 -11.02 10.35
CA THR A 48 2.34 -10.14 9.79
C THR A 48 1.64 -8.92 9.20
N VAL A 49 2.00 -7.73 9.68
CA VAL A 49 1.46 -6.46 9.20
C VAL A 49 2.52 -5.74 8.38
N ILE A 50 2.12 -5.27 7.21
CA ILE A 50 2.96 -4.49 6.29
C ILE A 50 2.15 -3.28 5.85
N GLY A 51 2.77 -2.10 5.77
CA GLY A 51 2.05 -0.95 5.30
C GLY A 51 2.93 0.15 4.74
N VAL A 52 2.36 0.88 3.80
CA VAL A 52 3.02 2.09 3.28
C VAL A 52 2.85 3.22 4.28
N ASN A 53 3.96 3.83 4.63
CA ASN A 53 4.04 4.90 5.60
C ASN A 53 4.15 6.27 4.92
N LYS A 54 3.11 7.07 5.06
CA LYS A 54 3.15 8.50 4.77
C LYS A 54 3.34 9.26 6.07
N GLY A 55 4.20 10.28 6.07
CA GLY A 55 4.41 11.13 7.22
C GLY A 55 3.21 12.03 7.53
N LYS A 56 3.09 12.45 8.79
CA LYS A 56 2.06 13.40 9.24
C LYS A 56 2.47 14.87 9.04
N ASN A 57 3.74 15.14 8.84
CA ASN A 57 4.30 16.48 8.63
C ASN A 57 5.33 16.46 7.49
N VAL A 58 5.81 17.64 7.10
CA VAL A 58 6.72 17.79 5.95
C VAL A 58 8.00 16.97 6.14
N LYS A 59 8.60 17.02 7.33
CA LYS A 59 9.84 16.29 7.61
C LYS A 59 9.66 14.78 7.48
N GLU A 60 8.62 14.25 8.11
CA GLU A 60 8.30 12.82 8.01
C GLU A 60 7.97 12.41 6.58
N ASN A 61 7.24 13.24 5.82
CA ASN A 61 6.94 12.97 4.41
C ASN A 61 8.21 12.90 3.55
N VAL A 62 9.18 13.79 3.78
CA VAL A 62 10.48 13.72 3.11
C VAL A 62 11.20 12.42 3.50
N ASP A 63 11.22 12.07 4.77
CA ASP A 63 11.87 10.85 5.27
C ASP A 63 11.24 9.55 4.73
N THR A 64 9.95 9.58 4.40
CA THR A 64 9.19 8.45 3.85
C THR A 64 8.94 8.56 2.34
N ASN A 65 9.63 9.48 1.66
CA ASN A 65 9.46 9.76 0.24
C ASN A 65 7.97 9.97 -0.17
N PHE A 66 7.17 10.62 0.69
CA PHE A 66 5.72 10.82 0.48
C PHE A 66 4.93 9.51 0.26
N GLY A 67 5.39 8.41 0.83
CA GLY A 67 4.83 7.08 0.62
C GLY A 67 5.23 6.42 -0.71
N MET A 68 6.19 6.99 -1.42
CA MET A 68 6.76 6.36 -2.62
C MET A 68 7.86 5.38 -2.21
N VAL A 69 7.58 4.10 -2.41
CA VAL A 69 8.42 3.00 -1.93
C VAL A 69 9.63 2.78 -2.84
N HIS A 70 10.81 2.70 -2.25
CA HIS A 70 12.05 2.27 -2.92
C HIS A 70 12.12 0.75 -3.10
N PRO A 71 13.06 0.22 -3.95
CA PRO A 71 13.26 -1.23 -4.10
C PRO A 71 13.46 -1.96 -2.78
N GLU A 72 14.14 -1.32 -1.83
CA GLU A 72 14.40 -1.84 -0.49
C GLU A 72 13.11 -2.08 0.30
N GLY A 73 12.12 -1.20 0.15
CA GLY A 73 10.82 -1.34 0.79
C GLY A 73 10.05 -2.55 0.27
N TYR A 74 10.03 -2.76 -1.04
CA TYR A 74 9.40 -3.95 -1.65
C TYR A 74 10.11 -5.23 -1.23
N ARG A 75 11.45 -5.25 -1.23
CA ARG A 75 12.23 -6.41 -0.76
C ARG A 75 12.03 -6.69 0.72
N LYS A 76 11.96 -5.64 1.56
CA LYS A 76 11.61 -5.78 2.99
C LYS A 76 10.24 -6.41 3.15
N ALA A 77 9.23 -5.90 2.44
CA ALA A 77 7.88 -6.45 2.46
C ALA A 77 7.87 -7.94 2.09
N LEU A 78 8.48 -8.30 0.96
CA LEU A 78 8.55 -9.69 0.51
C LEU A 78 9.26 -10.60 1.52
N ARG A 79 10.35 -10.13 2.11
CA ARG A 79 11.05 -10.87 3.16
C ARG A 79 10.15 -11.20 4.33
N LEU A 80 9.34 -10.24 4.76
CA LEU A 80 8.38 -10.43 5.86
C LEU A 80 7.24 -11.36 5.45
N MET A 81 6.76 -11.26 4.21
CA MET A 81 5.73 -12.15 3.67
C MET A 81 6.22 -13.61 3.62
N LYS A 82 7.44 -13.87 3.16
CA LYS A 82 8.05 -15.21 3.18
C LYS A 82 8.25 -15.74 4.59
N GLN A 83 8.59 -14.86 5.52
CA GLN A 83 8.65 -15.24 6.94
C GLN A 83 7.25 -15.56 7.48
N ALA A 84 6.23 -14.81 7.08
CA ALA A 84 4.84 -15.07 7.47
C ALA A 84 4.40 -16.46 6.99
N GLU A 85 4.63 -16.80 5.73
CA GLU A 85 4.34 -18.12 5.18
C GLU A 85 5.04 -19.25 5.97
N LYS A 86 6.34 -19.10 6.23
CA LYS A 86 7.13 -20.09 7.00
C LYS A 86 6.54 -20.40 8.37
N PHE A 87 5.91 -19.41 9.01
CA PHE A 87 5.31 -19.53 10.34
C PHE A 87 3.79 -19.59 10.34
N ASN A 88 3.16 -19.75 9.16
CA ASN A 88 1.72 -19.83 8.97
C ASN A 88 0.96 -18.62 9.57
N ARG A 89 1.53 -17.41 9.46
CA ARG A 89 0.88 -16.18 9.90
C ARG A 89 0.14 -15.54 8.72
N PRO A 90 -1.15 -15.18 8.86
CA PRO A 90 -1.83 -14.33 7.90
C PRO A 90 -1.10 -13.00 7.69
N ILE A 91 -1.21 -12.44 6.50
CA ILE A 91 -0.58 -11.19 6.11
C ILE A 91 -1.67 -10.12 5.92
N ILE A 92 -1.45 -8.96 6.50
CA ILE A 92 -2.31 -7.79 6.34
C ILE A 92 -1.48 -6.64 5.78
N CYS A 93 -1.86 -6.16 4.58
CA CYS A 93 -1.19 -5.07 3.90
C CYS A 93 -2.04 -3.81 3.90
N PHE A 94 -1.51 -2.68 4.37
CA PHE A 94 -2.11 -1.35 4.26
C PHE A 94 -1.42 -0.57 3.14
N VAL A 95 -2.20 -0.13 2.16
CA VAL A 95 -1.65 0.53 0.97
C VAL A 95 -2.14 1.97 0.89
N ASP A 96 -1.21 2.91 0.95
CA ASP A 96 -1.43 4.33 0.70
C ASP A 96 -0.19 4.93 0.03
N THR A 97 -0.11 4.81 -1.29
CA THR A 97 1.02 5.28 -2.09
C THR A 97 0.55 5.93 -3.38
N PRO A 98 1.14 7.08 -3.79
CA PRO A 98 0.90 7.63 -5.12
C PRO A 98 1.57 6.80 -6.24
N GLY A 99 2.49 5.91 -5.88
CA GLY A 99 3.26 5.06 -6.78
C GLY A 99 4.62 4.66 -6.22
N ALA A 100 5.38 3.88 -6.95
CA ALA A 100 6.75 3.56 -6.62
C ALA A 100 7.66 4.78 -6.78
N TYR A 101 8.74 4.86 -6.01
CA TYR A 101 9.71 5.95 -6.16
C TYR A 101 10.37 5.92 -7.55
N CYS A 102 10.30 7.05 -8.26
CA CYS A 102 10.79 7.23 -9.63
C CYS A 102 12.12 8.03 -9.64
N GLY A 103 13.22 7.39 -9.35
CA GLY A 103 14.52 8.05 -9.36
C GLY A 103 15.61 7.12 -9.88
N VAL A 104 16.64 7.70 -10.50
CA VAL A 104 17.76 6.94 -11.11
C VAL A 104 18.33 5.91 -10.14
N GLY A 105 18.62 6.31 -8.90
CA GLY A 105 19.14 5.37 -7.91
C GLY A 105 18.19 4.25 -7.51
N ALA A 106 16.87 4.41 -7.67
CA ALA A 106 15.92 3.32 -7.46
C ALA A 106 15.94 2.35 -8.65
N GLU A 107 16.00 2.88 -9.87
CA GLU A 107 16.11 2.05 -11.08
C GLU A 107 17.42 1.24 -11.09
N GLU A 108 18.55 1.86 -10.74
CA GLU A 108 19.86 1.18 -10.60
C GLU A 108 19.83 0.04 -9.58
N ARG A 109 18.99 0.13 -8.55
CA ARG A 109 18.81 -0.90 -7.53
C ARG A 109 17.64 -1.86 -7.81
N GLY A 110 17.09 -1.80 -9.03
CA GLY A 110 16.11 -2.75 -9.54
C GLY A 110 14.68 -2.49 -9.06
N GLN A 111 14.17 -1.25 -9.20
CA GLN A 111 12.80 -0.88 -8.80
C GLN A 111 11.75 -1.76 -9.49
N GLY A 112 11.78 -1.85 -10.82
CA GLY A 112 10.85 -2.69 -11.57
C GLY A 112 10.97 -4.17 -11.22
N GLN A 113 12.20 -4.66 -11.02
CA GLN A 113 12.44 -6.05 -10.63
C GLN A 113 11.87 -6.36 -9.23
N ALA A 114 12.05 -5.46 -8.26
CA ALA A 114 11.54 -5.67 -6.91
C ALA A 114 10.01 -5.73 -6.89
N ILE A 115 9.33 -4.87 -7.65
CA ILE A 115 7.87 -4.90 -7.81
C ILE A 115 7.43 -6.20 -8.49
N ALA A 116 8.03 -6.55 -9.64
CA ALA A 116 7.67 -7.75 -10.38
C ALA A 116 7.87 -9.02 -9.53
N GLN A 117 8.94 -9.08 -8.75
CA GLN A 117 9.19 -10.18 -7.83
C GLN A 117 8.12 -10.27 -6.74
N ASN A 118 7.70 -9.14 -6.17
CA ASN A 118 6.60 -9.13 -5.20
C ASN A 118 5.31 -9.69 -5.82
N LEU A 119 4.93 -9.24 -7.03
CA LEU A 119 3.73 -9.73 -7.72
C LEU A 119 3.77 -11.25 -7.88
N MET A 120 4.88 -11.76 -8.39
CA MET A 120 5.05 -13.19 -8.64
C MET A 120 5.05 -14.00 -7.35
N GLU A 121 5.76 -13.56 -6.32
CA GLU A 121 5.88 -14.31 -5.07
C GLU A 121 4.59 -14.25 -4.25
N MET A 122 3.95 -13.07 -4.15
CA MET A 122 2.67 -12.92 -3.44
C MET A 122 1.59 -13.83 -4.03
N SER A 123 1.55 -14.01 -5.36
CA SER A 123 0.59 -14.92 -6.00
C SER A 123 0.82 -16.40 -5.69
N ARG A 124 1.97 -16.77 -5.10
CA ARG A 124 2.35 -18.13 -4.77
C ARG A 124 2.34 -18.44 -3.28
N LEU A 125 2.27 -17.43 -2.43
CA LEU A 125 2.25 -17.61 -0.97
C LEU A 125 1.04 -18.45 -0.56
N LYS A 126 1.25 -19.39 0.33
CA LYS A 126 0.24 -20.34 0.83
C LYS A 126 -0.45 -19.85 2.12
N THR A 127 -0.09 -18.67 2.60
CA THR A 127 -0.75 -18.07 3.77
C THR A 127 -1.74 -17.00 3.31
N PRO A 128 -2.87 -16.81 4.00
CA PRO A 128 -3.85 -15.80 3.63
C PRO A 128 -3.27 -14.39 3.59
N ILE A 129 -3.59 -13.65 2.54
CA ILE A 129 -3.20 -12.24 2.37
C ILE A 129 -4.46 -11.39 2.22
N ILE A 130 -4.55 -10.33 3.03
CA ILE A 130 -5.56 -9.29 2.92
C ILE A 130 -4.87 -7.97 2.65
N SER A 131 -5.30 -7.26 1.61
CA SER A 131 -4.82 -5.91 1.31
C SER A 131 -5.91 -4.88 1.48
N ILE A 132 -5.59 -3.75 2.09
CA ILE A 132 -6.52 -2.66 2.39
C ILE A 132 -5.97 -1.38 1.80
N ILE A 133 -6.65 -0.84 0.79
CA ILE A 133 -6.30 0.46 0.21
C ILE A 133 -6.89 1.54 1.12
N THR A 134 -6.03 2.22 1.87
CA THR A 134 -6.44 3.20 2.88
C THR A 134 -6.44 4.64 2.39
N GLY A 135 -5.81 4.91 1.26
CA GLY A 135 -5.73 6.23 0.65
C GLY A 135 -5.54 6.14 -0.85
N GLU A 136 -4.35 6.42 -1.34
CA GLU A 136 -3.98 6.27 -2.74
C GLU A 136 -3.44 4.86 -3.01
N GLY A 137 -4.04 4.16 -3.96
CA GLY A 137 -3.49 2.92 -4.53
C GLY A 137 -2.93 3.19 -5.93
N GLY A 138 -1.71 3.73 -6.00
CA GLY A 138 -1.13 4.21 -7.26
C GLY A 138 -0.29 3.16 -7.98
N SER A 139 -0.71 2.78 -9.20
CA SER A 139 0.10 2.06 -10.19
C SER A 139 0.75 0.76 -9.69
N GLY A 140 1.87 0.38 -10.29
CA GLY A 140 2.69 -0.77 -9.89
C GLY A 140 3.21 -0.67 -8.44
N GLY A 141 3.34 0.55 -7.91
CA GLY A 141 3.73 0.78 -6.52
C GLY A 141 2.74 0.20 -5.52
N ALA A 142 1.46 0.44 -5.73
CA ALA A 142 0.41 -0.16 -4.93
C ALA A 142 0.26 -1.66 -5.22
N LEU A 143 0.30 -2.03 -6.49
CA LEU A 143 0.13 -3.42 -6.92
C LEU A 143 1.17 -4.35 -6.30
N GLY A 144 2.44 -3.89 -6.15
CA GLY A 144 3.52 -4.62 -5.50
C GLY A 144 3.29 -4.98 -4.02
N LEU A 145 2.21 -4.47 -3.41
CA LEU A 145 1.80 -4.75 -2.03
C LEU A 145 0.33 -5.16 -1.90
N SER A 146 -0.41 -5.32 -3.02
CA SER A 146 -1.85 -5.57 -2.99
C SER A 146 -2.32 -6.81 -3.73
N VAL A 147 -1.41 -7.65 -4.24
CA VAL A 147 -1.76 -8.99 -4.72
C VAL A 147 -2.16 -9.85 -3.52
N SER A 148 -3.44 -10.20 -3.41
CA SER A 148 -3.95 -10.81 -2.18
C SER A 148 -5.25 -11.59 -2.45
N ASP A 149 -5.64 -12.45 -1.51
CA ASP A 149 -6.89 -13.22 -1.59
C ASP A 149 -8.11 -12.31 -1.50
N LYS A 150 -7.99 -11.20 -0.75
CA LYS A 150 -9.02 -10.18 -0.62
C LYS A 150 -8.42 -8.78 -0.67
N VAL A 151 -8.97 -7.94 -1.55
CA VAL A 151 -8.63 -6.52 -1.62
C VAL A 151 -9.81 -5.71 -1.07
N TYR A 152 -9.56 -4.97 0.00
CA TYR A 152 -10.52 -4.03 0.58
C TYR A 152 -10.13 -2.59 0.26
N MET A 153 -11.11 -1.72 0.24
CA MET A 153 -10.88 -0.27 0.07
C MET A 153 -11.68 0.53 1.09
N LEU A 154 -11.08 1.57 1.65
CA LEU A 154 -11.85 2.56 2.38
C LEU A 154 -12.72 3.36 1.41
N LYS A 155 -13.90 3.80 1.87
CA LYS A 155 -14.89 4.54 1.06
C LYS A 155 -14.29 5.70 0.26
N ASN A 156 -13.37 6.44 0.86
CA ASN A 156 -12.73 7.63 0.29
C ASN A 156 -11.28 7.35 -0.18
N SER A 157 -10.99 6.14 -0.61
CA SER A 157 -9.72 5.77 -1.25
C SER A 157 -9.88 5.64 -2.77
N ILE A 158 -8.78 5.65 -3.48
CA ILE A 158 -8.73 5.37 -4.92
C ILE A 158 -7.72 4.27 -5.20
N TYR A 159 -7.97 3.52 -6.28
CA TYR A 159 -7.01 2.53 -6.78
C TYR A 159 -6.99 2.59 -8.30
N SER A 160 -5.83 2.90 -8.87
CA SER A 160 -5.72 3.17 -10.31
C SER A 160 -4.31 2.95 -10.82
N ILE A 161 -4.22 2.71 -12.13
CA ILE A 161 -2.93 2.55 -12.82
C ILE A 161 -2.14 3.86 -12.93
N LEU A 162 -2.81 5.00 -12.99
CA LEU A 162 -2.19 6.34 -13.02
C LEU A 162 -3.12 7.37 -12.37
N SER A 163 -2.56 8.54 -12.07
CA SER A 163 -3.37 9.64 -11.51
C SER A 163 -4.32 10.23 -12.56
N PRO A 164 -5.44 10.87 -12.16
CA PRO A 164 -6.31 11.59 -13.08
C PRO A 164 -5.57 12.68 -13.86
N GLU A 165 -4.61 13.36 -13.24
CA GLU A 165 -3.74 14.33 -13.90
C GLU A 165 -2.91 13.69 -15.02
N GLY A 166 -2.33 12.53 -14.73
CA GLY A 166 -1.57 11.74 -15.70
C GLY A 166 -2.44 11.25 -16.86
N PHE A 167 -3.64 10.74 -16.56
CA PHE A 167 -4.61 10.33 -17.55
C PHE A 167 -4.98 11.47 -18.51
N ALA A 168 -5.40 12.62 -17.97
CA ALA A 168 -5.77 13.79 -18.75
C ALA A 168 -4.61 14.28 -19.65
N THR A 169 -3.40 14.32 -19.10
CA THR A 169 -2.22 14.75 -19.84
C THR A 169 -1.85 13.78 -20.96
N ILE A 170 -1.85 12.47 -20.70
CA ILE A 170 -1.40 11.46 -21.65
C ILE A 170 -2.43 11.26 -22.77
N LEU A 171 -3.71 11.09 -22.44
CA LEU A 171 -4.74 10.74 -23.43
C LEU A 171 -5.35 11.97 -24.09
N TRP A 172 -5.56 13.04 -23.34
CA TRP A 172 -6.23 14.24 -23.89
C TRP A 172 -5.29 15.39 -24.17
N LYS A 173 -4.01 15.30 -23.77
CA LYS A 173 -3.01 16.36 -23.89
C LYS A 173 -3.42 17.66 -23.18
N ASP A 174 -4.29 17.55 -22.17
CA ASP A 174 -4.88 18.66 -21.44
C ASP A 174 -5.03 18.33 -19.94
N SER A 175 -4.08 18.81 -19.13
CA SER A 175 -4.08 18.61 -17.68
C SER A 175 -5.21 19.33 -16.94
N SER A 176 -5.87 20.32 -17.57
CA SER A 176 -7.00 21.05 -16.96
C SER A 176 -8.24 20.16 -16.78
N ARG A 177 -8.37 19.08 -17.54
CA ARG A 177 -9.47 18.12 -17.52
C ARG A 177 -9.37 17.04 -16.45
N THR A 178 -8.57 17.26 -15.42
CA THR A 178 -8.34 16.27 -14.33
C THR A 178 -9.64 15.78 -13.67
N LYS A 179 -10.64 16.66 -13.46
CA LYS A 179 -11.93 16.26 -12.85
C LYS A 179 -12.68 15.26 -13.73
N GLU A 180 -12.79 15.57 -15.02
CA GLU A 180 -13.41 14.71 -16.01
C GLU A 180 -12.67 13.36 -16.12
N ALA A 181 -11.33 13.40 -16.08
CA ALA A 181 -10.51 12.19 -16.04
C ALA A 181 -10.86 11.32 -14.84
N ALA A 182 -10.96 11.88 -13.65
CA ALA A 182 -11.31 11.14 -12.44
C ALA A 182 -12.68 10.44 -12.54
N GLU A 183 -13.67 11.08 -13.19
CA GLU A 183 -14.99 10.49 -13.41
C GLU A 183 -14.97 9.33 -14.43
N VAL A 184 -14.23 9.52 -15.53
CA VAL A 184 -14.12 8.50 -16.60
C VAL A 184 -13.34 7.28 -16.14
N MET A 185 -12.30 7.46 -15.35
CA MET A 185 -11.40 6.37 -14.91
C MET A 185 -12.04 5.36 -13.97
N LYS A 186 -13.16 5.69 -13.31
CA LYS A 186 -13.87 4.77 -12.40
C LYS A 186 -12.96 4.18 -11.32
N ILE A 187 -12.26 5.05 -10.59
CA ILE A 187 -11.20 4.68 -9.64
C ILE A 187 -11.64 4.65 -8.18
N THR A 188 -12.91 4.96 -7.91
CA THR A 188 -13.43 4.99 -6.54
C THR A 188 -13.74 3.57 -6.03
N ALA A 189 -13.85 3.44 -4.72
CA ALA A 189 -14.15 2.18 -4.08
C ALA A 189 -15.45 1.53 -4.61
N LEU A 190 -16.50 2.32 -4.84
CA LEU A 190 -17.78 1.84 -5.38
C LEU A 190 -17.68 1.40 -6.84
N ASP A 191 -16.98 2.18 -7.67
CA ASP A 191 -16.73 1.81 -9.07
C ASP A 191 -16.00 0.47 -9.16
N LEU A 192 -14.92 0.31 -8.40
CA LEU A 192 -14.08 -0.88 -8.44
C LEU A 192 -14.77 -2.12 -7.84
N LEU A 193 -15.66 -1.91 -6.88
CA LEU A 193 -16.53 -2.99 -6.40
C LEU A 193 -17.49 -3.46 -7.49
N SER A 194 -18.12 -2.53 -8.21
CA SER A 194 -19.04 -2.85 -9.31
C SER A 194 -18.34 -3.57 -10.47
N LEU A 195 -17.04 -3.28 -10.68
CA LEU A 195 -16.21 -3.93 -11.68
C LEU A 195 -15.60 -5.27 -11.20
N GLY A 196 -15.85 -5.67 -9.95
CA GLY A 196 -15.25 -6.89 -9.38
C GLY A 196 -13.76 -6.82 -9.11
N THR A 197 -13.17 -5.63 -9.16
CA THR A 197 -11.72 -5.42 -8.95
C THR A 197 -11.35 -5.52 -7.47
N VAL A 198 -12.26 -5.15 -6.58
CA VAL A 198 -12.07 -5.23 -5.14
C VAL A 198 -13.18 -6.07 -4.49
N SER A 199 -12.86 -6.68 -3.36
CA SER A 199 -13.73 -7.66 -2.71
C SER A 199 -14.80 -7.02 -1.83
N TYR A 200 -14.55 -5.84 -1.28
CA TYR A 200 -15.47 -5.12 -0.40
C TYR A 200 -15.09 -3.66 -0.25
N THR A 201 -16.13 -2.80 -0.16
CA THR A 201 -16.02 -1.38 0.20
C THR A 201 -16.95 -1.13 1.39
N HIS A 202 -16.69 -0.24 2.25
CA HIS A 202 -17.38 0.10 3.51
C HIS A 202 -16.64 -0.38 4.77
N LEU A 203 -15.33 -0.30 4.75
CA LEU A 203 -14.66 -0.19 6.02
C LEU A 203 -14.93 1.23 6.54
N THR A 204 -16.08 1.42 7.19
CA THR A 204 -16.15 2.44 8.22
C THR A 204 -15.14 2.01 9.26
N LEU A 205 -14.17 2.87 9.57
CA LEU A 205 -13.37 2.67 10.77
C LEU A 205 -14.31 2.35 11.91
N PRO A 206 -14.08 1.31 12.72
CA PRO A 206 -14.85 1.10 13.91
C PRO A 206 -14.84 2.43 14.67
N THR A 207 -16.01 2.88 15.08
CA THR A 207 -16.14 4.07 15.90
C THR A 207 -15.30 3.77 17.13
N ILE A 208 -14.14 4.39 17.24
CA ILE A 208 -13.30 4.25 18.43
C ILE A 208 -14.16 4.82 19.53
N ARG A 209 -14.64 3.96 20.41
CA ARG A 209 -15.24 4.40 21.65
C ARG A 209 -14.10 5.03 22.45
N LEU A 210 -14.08 6.37 22.47
CA LEU A 210 -13.29 7.17 23.39
C LEU A 210 -13.74 6.86 24.83
#